data_2e49ea56d45a00012999859c02ff43fb
#
_entry.id   2e49ea56d45a00012999859c02ff43fb
#
_cell.length_a   1.000
_cell.length_b   1.000
_cell.length_c   1.000
_cell.angle_alpha   90.00
_cell.angle_beta   90.00
_cell.angle_gamma   90.00
#
_symmetry.space_group_name_H-M   'P 1'
#
loop_
_entity.id
_entity.type
_entity.pdbx_description
1 polymer ?
#
loop_
_entity_poly.entity_id
_entity_poly.type
_entity_poly.pdbx_seq_one_letter_code
_entity_poly.pdbx_strand_id
1 'polypeptide(L)'
;MISILLLIAAQSASTRLPPARALPPPTGDEQAVLNSANALLSAFNTGNPVEVLRWVYPDGRVTGTGTLPSRSGVRSESWAQFTQRLGNSAFQETISDPAVEVDGDAAMVWAPFVVRIGGKVSNCGFDHFDLVRENGIWKTMNLTFSSRITRCPAQ
;
A
#
# COMPACT_ATOMS: atom_id res chain seq x y z
N MET A 1 68.64 -9.44 10.28
CA MET A 1 67.27 -9.99 10.48
C MET A 1 66.30 -9.00 9.88
N ILE A 2 65.73 -9.33 8.72
CA ILE A 2 64.79 -8.45 8.00
C ILE A 2 63.41 -9.05 8.21
N SER A 3 62.53 -8.32 8.98
CA SER A 3 61.15 -8.70 9.19
C SER A 3 60.31 -8.24 7.99
N ILE A 4 59.76 -9.19 7.29
CA ILE A 4 58.78 -8.94 6.23
C ILE A 4 57.40 -8.86 6.86
N LEU A 5 56.79 -7.65 6.83
CA LEU A 5 55.37 -7.46 7.18
C LEU A 5 54.52 -7.87 5.98
N LEU A 6 53.75 -8.94 6.14
CA LEU A 6 52.70 -9.32 5.19
C LEU A 6 51.47 -8.44 5.41
N LEU A 7 51.17 -7.54 4.47
CA LEU A 7 49.88 -6.83 4.41
C LEU A 7 48.84 -7.80 3.79
N ILE A 8 47.88 -8.26 4.61
CA ILE A 8 46.71 -8.97 4.11
C ILE A 8 45.67 -7.93 3.72
N ALA A 9 45.49 -7.72 2.43
CA ALA A 9 44.39 -6.90 1.91
C ALA A 9 43.08 -7.68 2.02
N ALA A 10 42.19 -7.26 2.92
CA ALA A 10 40.84 -7.78 3.00
C ALA A 10 40.03 -7.30 1.79
N GLN A 11 39.76 -8.18 0.83
CA GLN A 11 38.84 -7.91 -0.26
C GLN A 11 37.41 -7.96 0.27
N SER A 12 36.76 -6.81 0.37
CA SER A 12 35.34 -6.71 0.63
C SER A 12 34.58 -7.23 -0.58
N ALA A 13 34.10 -8.47 -0.50
CA ALA A 13 33.20 -9.00 -1.50
C ALA A 13 31.88 -8.21 -1.43
N SER A 14 31.66 -7.34 -2.41
CA SER A 14 30.38 -6.67 -2.61
C SER A 14 29.34 -7.72 -3.00
N THR A 15 28.54 -8.17 -2.05
CA THR A 15 27.39 -9.01 -2.29
C THR A 15 26.30 -8.16 -2.98
N ARG A 16 26.41 -8.01 -4.31
CA ARG A 16 25.30 -7.50 -5.09
C ARG A 16 24.18 -8.54 -5.02
N LEU A 17 23.06 -8.14 -4.46
CA LEU A 17 21.83 -8.91 -4.56
C LEU A 17 21.55 -9.15 -6.06
N PRO A 18 21.12 -10.37 -6.45
CA PRO A 18 20.71 -10.61 -7.82
C PRO A 18 19.60 -9.62 -8.20
N PRO A 19 19.52 -9.20 -9.46
CA PRO A 19 18.44 -8.32 -9.90
C PRO A 19 17.10 -8.95 -9.56
N ALA A 20 16.18 -8.15 -9.00
CA ALA A 20 14.84 -8.59 -8.68
C ALA A 20 14.22 -9.21 -9.95
N ARG A 21 13.78 -10.46 -9.85
CA ARG A 21 13.09 -11.11 -10.95
C ARG A 21 11.74 -10.43 -11.12
N ALA A 22 11.40 -10.03 -12.34
CA ALA A 22 10.07 -9.52 -12.64
C ALA A 22 9.02 -10.57 -12.20
N LEU A 23 8.00 -10.11 -11.47
CA LEU A 23 6.89 -10.97 -11.09
C LEU A 23 6.18 -11.47 -12.37
N PRO A 24 5.67 -12.70 -12.38
CA PRO A 24 4.81 -13.17 -13.47
C PRO A 24 3.57 -12.28 -13.57
N PRO A 25 2.92 -12.19 -14.73
CA PRO A 25 1.65 -11.46 -14.84
C PRO A 25 0.61 -12.08 -13.90
N PRO A 26 -0.28 -11.25 -13.31
CA PRO A 26 -1.30 -11.72 -12.37
C PRO A 26 -2.19 -12.82 -12.97
N THR A 27 -2.54 -13.80 -12.15
CA THR A 27 -3.57 -14.80 -12.47
C THR A 27 -4.97 -14.16 -12.51
N GLY A 28 -6.00 -14.91 -12.94
CA GLY A 28 -7.37 -14.39 -12.98
C GLY A 28 -7.88 -13.90 -11.63
N ASP A 29 -7.58 -14.63 -10.54
CA ASP A 29 -7.98 -14.24 -9.18
C ASP A 29 -7.16 -13.05 -8.67
N GLU A 30 -5.85 -13.02 -8.88
CA GLU A 30 -5.00 -11.88 -8.53
C GLU A 30 -5.46 -10.60 -9.26
N GLN A 31 -5.84 -10.70 -10.53
CA GLN A 31 -6.37 -9.57 -11.27
C GLN A 31 -7.71 -9.09 -10.70
N ALA A 32 -8.59 -10.00 -10.28
CA ALA A 32 -9.86 -9.66 -9.65
C ALA A 32 -9.65 -8.95 -8.30
N VAL A 33 -8.69 -9.40 -7.50
CA VAL A 33 -8.26 -8.75 -6.26
C VAL A 33 -7.75 -7.33 -6.52
N LEU A 34 -6.85 -7.16 -7.49
CA LEU A 34 -6.33 -5.84 -7.89
C LEU A 34 -7.43 -4.91 -8.38
N ASN A 35 -8.39 -5.43 -9.15
CA ASN A 35 -9.53 -4.64 -9.62
C ASN A 35 -10.38 -4.13 -8.45
N SER A 36 -10.59 -4.96 -7.42
CA SER A 36 -11.32 -4.55 -6.21
C SER A 36 -10.57 -3.48 -5.41
N ALA A 37 -9.27 -3.66 -5.19
CA ALA A 37 -8.44 -2.66 -4.52
C ALA A 37 -8.44 -1.32 -5.28
N ASN A 38 -8.25 -1.34 -6.60
CA ASN A 38 -8.30 -0.14 -7.43
C ASN A 38 -9.68 0.52 -7.46
N ALA A 39 -10.76 -0.27 -7.38
CA ALA A 39 -12.11 0.28 -7.29
C ALA A 39 -12.34 1.02 -5.97
N LEU A 40 -11.80 0.50 -4.85
CA LEU A 40 -11.80 1.20 -3.56
C LEU A 40 -11.01 2.52 -3.64
N LEU A 41 -9.80 2.50 -4.21
CA LEU A 41 -8.99 3.71 -4.39
C LEU A 41 -9.69 4.74 -5.28
N SER A 42 -10.38 4.27 -6.33
CA SER A 42 -11.20 5.14 -7.19
C SER A 42 -12.38 5.76 -6.43
N ALA A 43 -12.97 5.01 -5.49
CA ALA A 43 -14.05 5.52 -4.64
C ALA A 43 -13.57 6.64 -3.70
N PHE A 44 -12.33 6.62 -3.21
CA PHE A 44 -11.74 7.73 -2.44
C PHE A 44 -11.73 9.03 -3.25
N ASN A 45 -11.47 8.95 -4.56
CA ASN A 45 -11.45 10.12 -5.44
C ASN A 45 -12.83 10.76 -5.63
N THR A 46 -13.93 10.03 -5.38
CA THR A 46 -15.29 10.59 -5.45
C THR A 46 -15.65 11.44 -4.22
N GLY A 47 -14.98 11.23 -3.09
CA GLY A 47 -15.36 11.80 -1.80
C GLY A 47 -16.72 11.31 -1.28
N ASN A 48 -17.30 10.27 -1.90
CA ASN A 48 -18.62 9.76 -1.55
C ASN A 48 -18.51 8.55 -0.60
N PRO A 49 -18.97 8.67 0.66
CA PRO A 49 -18.94 7.57 1.62
C PRO A 49 -19.64 6.29 1.14
N VAL A 50 -20.74 6.41 0.43
CA VAL A 50 -21.52 5.27 -0.05
C VAL A 50 -20.71 4.46 -1.08
N GLU A 51 -19.97 5.13 -1.95
CA GLU A 51 -19.11 4.46 -2.93
C GLU A 51 -17.96 3.71 -2.27
N VAL A 52 -17.34 4.30 -1.24
CA VAL A 52 -16.28 3.64 -0.46
C VAL A 52 -16.82 2.39 0.25
N LEU A 53 -17.96 2.53 0.96
CA LEU A 53 -18.56 1.43 1.73
C LEU A 53 -19.02 0.26 0.87
N ARG A 54 -19.17 0.44 -0.43
CA ARG A 54 -19.49 -0.63 -1.39
C ARG A 54 -18.35 -1.64 -1.56
N TRP A 55 -17.10 -1.18 -1.44
CA TRP A 55 -15.90 -1.97 -1.71
C TRP A 55 -15.21 -2.53 -0.47
N VAL A 56 -15.80 -2.29 0.71
CA VAL A 56 -15.22 -2.73 1.97
C VAL A 56 -16.14 -3.66 2.74
N TYR A 57 -15.56 -4.42 3.64
CA TYR A 57 -16.31 -5.22 4.59
C TYR A 57 -16.65 -4.36 5.81
N PRO A 58 -17.93 -4.32 6.28
CA PRO A 58 -18.36 -3.36 7.31
C PRO A 58 -17.58 -3.44 8.64
N ASP A 59 -17.22 -4.67 9.04
CA ASP A 59 -16.50 -4.92 10.31
C ASP A 59 -14.99 -4.70 10.20
N GLY A 60 -14.49 -4.36 9.02
CA GLY A 60 -13.09 -4.10 8.78
C GLY A 60 -12.62 -2.74 9.30
N ARG A 61 -11.33 -2.51 9.18
CA ARG A 61 -10.67 -1.33 9.75
C ARG A 61 -9.68 -0.70 8.78
N VAL A 62 -9.50 0.61 8.99
CA VAL A 62 -8.43 1.38 8.40
C VAL A 62 -7.42 1.73 9.49
N THR A 63 -6.16 1.34 9.31
CA THR A 63 -5.08 1.60 10.25
C THR A 63 -3.95 2.34 9.56
N GLY A 64 -3.74 3.58 9.95
CA GLY A 64 -2.65 4.40 9.45
C GLY A 64 -1.50 4.50 10.44
N THR A 65 -0.26 4.47 9.93
CA THR A 65 0.95 4.80 10.69
C THR A 65 1.69 5.93 9.96
N GLY A 66 2.46 6.74 10.67
CA GLY A 66 3.30 7.70 9.96
C GLY A 66 3.76 8.90 10.75
N THR A 67 4.42 9.77 10.02
CA THR A 67 5.09 10.97 10.53
C THR A 67 4.46 12.26 9.99
N LEU A 68 3.19 12.21 9.61
CA LEU A 68 2.48 13.43 9.22
C LEU A 68 2.36 14.36 10.45
N PRO A 69 2.66 15.66 10.33
CA PRO A 69 2.65 16.59 11.46
C PRO A 69 1.36 16.58 12.27
N SER A 70 0.21 16.39 11.59
CA SER A 70 -1.12 16.32 12.22
C SER A 70 -1.57 14.92 12.59
N ARG A 71 -0.81 13.87 12.26
CA ARG A 71 -1.22 12.47 12.35
C ARG A 71 -0.02 11.55 12.61
N SER A 72 0.77 11.83 13.63
CA SER A 72 1.87 10.95 14.03
C SER A 72 1.37 9.74 14.83
N GLY A 73 2.08 8.63 14.72
CA GLY A 73 1.79 7.39 15.43
C GLY A 73 0.78 6.48 14.74
N VAL A 74 0.28 5.49 15.47
CA VAL A 74 -0.70 4.51 14.97
C VAL A 74 -2.11 4.99 15.26
N ARG A 75 -2.98 4.94 14.26
CA ARG A 75 -4.41 5.23 14.38
C ARG A 75 -5.19 4.16 13.65
N SER A 76 -6.24 3.66 14.28
CA SER A 76 -7.14 2.67 13.72
C SER A 76 -8.58 3.12 13.91
N GLU A 77 -9.35 3.06 12.84
CA GLU A 77 -10.76 3.46 12.81
C GLU A 77 -11.57 2.46 11.97
N SER A 78 -12.89 2.40 12.18
CA SER A 78 -13.76 1.61 11.31
C SER A 78 -13.91 2.29 9.93
N TRP A 79 -14.33 1.53 8.92
CA TRP A 79 -14.64 2.09 7.60
C TRP A 79 -15.68 3.21 7.68
N ALA A 80 -16.69 3.06 8.54
CA ALA A 80 -17.70 4.09 8.74
C ALA A 80 -17.12 5.39 9.31
N GLN A 81 -16.22 5.31 10.30
CA GLN A 81 -15.52 6.47 10.85
C GLN A 81 -14.59 7.11 9.82
N PHE A 82 -13.85 6.28 9.06
CA PHE A 82 -12.97 6.75 7.99
C PHE A 82 -13.75 7.55 6.94
N THR A 83 -14.88 7.02 6.45
CA THR A 83 -15.71 7.70 5.45
C THR A 83 -16.35 8.99 5.97
N GLN A 84 -16.79 9.02 7.24
CA GLN A 84 -17.27 10.26 7.88
C GLN A 84 -16.18 11.33 7.94
N ARG A 85 -14.94 10.93 8.25
CA ARG A 85 -13.80 11.84 8.30
C ARG A 85 -13.35 12.31 6.92
N LEU A 86 -13.48 11.49 5.88
CA LEU A 86 -13.24 11.91 4.50
C LEU A 86 -14.16 13.07 4.14
N GLY A 87 -15.41 13.06 4.59
CA GLY A 87 -16.41 14.03 4.23
C GLY A 87 -16.50 14.17 2.71
N ASN A 88 -16.55 15.41 2.22
CA ASN A 88 -16.52 15.72 0.79
C ASN A 88 -15.10 16.01 0.26
N SER A 89 -14.06 15.59 1.00
CA SER A 89 -12.67 15.83 0.60
C SER A 89 -12.18 14.70 -0.29
N ALA A 90 -12.33 14.85 -1.58
CA ALA A 90 -11.77 13.93 -2.57
C ALA A 90 -10.24 14.02 -2.58
N PHE A 91 -9.59 12.86 -2.67
CA PHE A 91 -8.17 12.75 -2.95
C PHE A 91 -7.93 11.60 -3.95
N GLN A 92 -6.92 11.76 -4.76
CA GLN A 92 -6.51 10.72 -5.69
C GLN A 92 -5.39 9.90 -5.05
N GLU A 93 -5.62 8.61 -4.91
CA GLU A 93 -4.61 7.65 -4.50
C GLU A 93 -4.35 6.65 -5.62
N THR A 94 -3.08 6.37 -5.85
CA THR A 94 -2.63 5.40 -6.87
C THR A 94 -1.57 4.51 -6.28
N ILE A 95 -1.65 3.22 -6.58
CA ILE A 95 -0.63 2.23 -6.24
C ILE A 95 0.20 1.89 -7.47
N SER A 96 1.42 1.40 -7.25
CA SER A 96 2.33 0.91 -8.29
C SER A 96 2.97 -0.40 -7.86
N ASP A 97 3.40 -1.21 -8.82
CA ASP A 97 4.15 -2.46 -8.59
C ASP A 97 3.58 -3.33 -7.45
N PRO A 98 2.26 -3.65 -7.45
CA PRO A 98 1.64 -4.39 -6.38
C PRO A 98 2.15 -5.84 -6.31
N ALA A 99 2.45 -6.32 -5.10
CA ALA A 99 2.54 -7.73 -4.81
C ALA A 99 1.16 -8.21 -4.37
N VAL A 100 0.69 -9.30 -4.98
CA VAL A 100 -0.63 -9.89 -4.71
C VAL A 100 -0.44 -11.34 -4.36
N GLU A 101 -1.10 -11.79 -3.30
CA GLU A 101 -1.18 -13.18 -2.90
C GLU A 101 -2.63 -13.56 -2.69
N VAL A 102 -3.02 -14.73 -3.17
CA VAL A 102 -4.39 -15.25 -3.07
C VAL A 102 -4.37 -16.68 -2.57
N ASP A 103 -5.16 -16.96 -1.54
CA ASP A 103 -5.42 -18.32 -1.06
C ASP A 103 -6.93 -18.50 -0.81
N GLY A 104 -7.60 -19.22 -1.70
CA GLY A 104 -9.05 -19.42 -1.65
C GLY A 104 -9.82 -18.10 -1.70
N ASP A 105 -10.54 -17.79 -0.62
CA ASP A 105 -11.35 -16.58 -0.50
C ASP A 105 -10.68 -15.48 0.36
N ALA A 106 -9.38 -15.60 0.61
CA ALA A 106 -8.57 -14.58 1.26
C ALA A 106 -7.46 -14.10 0.31
N ALA A 107 -7.14 -12.82 0.36
CA ALA A 107 -6.08 -12.24 -0.44
C ALA A 107 -5.42 -11.06 0.26
N MET A 108 -4.20 -10.74 -0.15
CA MET A 108 -3.53 -9.50 0.23
C MET A 108 -2.99 -8.76 -1.00
N VAL A 109 -2.92 -7.45 -0.88
CA VAL A 109 -2.18 -6.58 -1.80
C VAL A 109 -1.23 -5.73 -0.97
N TRP A 110 0.06 -5.74 -1.34
CA TRP A 110 1.08 -4.86 -0.79
C TRP A 110 1.65 -3.99 -1.89
N ALA A 111 1.53 -2.68 -1.76
CA ALA A 111 1.94 -1.78 -2.83
C ALA A 111 2.42 -0.41 -2.30
N PRO A 112 3.42 0.21 -2.92
CA PRO A 112 3.70 1.62 -2.71
C PRO A 112 2.55 2.46 -3.28
N PHE A 113 2.17 3.50 -2.54
CA PHE A 113 1.13 4.43 -2.97
C PHE A 113 1.61 5.89 -3.02
N VAL A 114 0.88 6.70 -3.77
CA VAL A 114 1.01 8.15 -3.80
C VAL A 114 -0.38 8.77 -3.72
N VAL A 115 -0.57 9.69 -2.78
CA VAL A 115 -1.77 10.53 -2.68
C VAL A 115 -1.53 11.89 -3.32
N ARG A 116 -2.50 12.32 -4.12
CA ARG A 116 -2.55 13.67 -4.70
C ARG A 116 -3.82 14.40 -4.28
N ILE A 117 -3.66 15.70 -4.00
CA ILE A 117 -4.75 16.62 -3.73
C ILE A 117 -4.57 17.81 -4.67
N GLY A 118 -5.59 18.09 -5.50
CA GLY A 118 -5.49 19.12 -6.52
C GLY A 118 -4.32 18.92 -7.51
N GLY A 119 -4.01 17.65 -7.85
CA GLY A 119 -2.92 17.28 -8.74
C GLY A 119 -1.52 17.28 -8.11
N LYS A 120 -1.36 17.81 -6.89
CA LYS A 120 -0.06 17.88 -6.20
C LYS A 120 0.11 16.70 -5.25
N VAL A 121 1.33 16.15 -5.19
CA VAL A 121 1.67 15.09 -4.21
C VAL A 121 1.49 15.63 -2.80
N SER A 122 0.64 14.97 -2.03
CA SER A 122 0.36 15.26 -0.64
C SER A 122 1.19 14.39 0.29
N ASN A 123 1.16 13.09 0.07
CA ASN A 123 1.92 12.10 0.83
C ASN A 123 2.11 10.82 0.03
N CYS A 124 2.92 9.92 0.56
CA CYS A 124 3.17 8.61 -0.02
C CYS A 124 3.53 7.60 1.07
N GLY A 125 3.48 6.33 0.73
CA GLY A 125 3.80 5.25 1.65
C GLY A 125 3.65 3.89 1.04
N PHE A 126 3.23 2.95 1.86
CA PHE A 126 2.86 1.61 1.44
C PHE A 126 1.48 1.27 1.98
N ASP A 127 0.66 0.68 1.15
CA ASP A 127 -0.62 0.09 1.49
C ASP A 127 -0.47 -1.41 1.66
N HIS A 128 -1.20 -1.93 2.63
CA HIS A 128 -1.49 -3.33 2.81
C HIS A 128 -3.01 -3.52 2.88
N PHE A 129 -3.57 -4.12 1.84
CA PHE A 129 -4.97 -4.49 1.80
C PHE A 129 -5.10 -5.96 2.19
N ASP A 130 -5.97 -6.26 3.16
CA ASP A 130 -6.51 -7.59 3.36
C ASP A 130 -7.86 -7.66 2.67
N LEU A 131 -8.06 -8.61 1.77
CA LEU A 131 -9.32 -8.79 1.07
C LEU A 131 -9.93 -10.15 1.38
N VAL A 132 -11.25 -10.18 1.36
CA VAL A 132 -12.03 -11.42 1.46
C VAL A 132 -13.03 -11.48 0.31
N ARG A 133 -13.31 -12.69 -0.16
CA ARG A 133 -14.30 -12.94 -1.21
C ARG A 133 -15.56 -13.53 -0.59
N GLU A 134 -16.68 -12.85 -0.78
CA GLU A 134 -18.00 -13.30 -0.37
C GLU A 134 -18.95 -13.24 -1.57
N ASN A 135 -19.64 -14.34 -1.85
CA ASN A 135 -20.56 -14.46 -3.00
C ASN A 135 -19.90 -14.08 -4.33
N GLY A 136 -18.63 -14.43 -4.51
CA GLY A 136 -17.85 -14.13 -5.72
C GLY A 136 -17.34 -12.70 -5.83
N ILE A 137 -17.54 -11.86 -4.82
CA ILE A 137 -17.13 -10.45 -4.82
C ILE A 137 -15.98 -10.25 -3.81
N TRP A 138 -14.86 -9.73 -4.28
CA TRP A 138 -13.75 -9.32 -3.43
C TRP A 138 -14.06 -7.98 -2.76
N LYS A 139 -13.86 -7.90 -1.45
CA LYS A 139 -13.98 -6.68 -0.66
C LYS A 139 -12.81 -6.51 0.28
N THR A 140 -12.37 -5.29 0.47
CA THR A 140 -11.31 -4.99 1.44
C THR A 140 -11.84 -5.13 2.86
N MET A 141 -11.29 -6.06 3.62
CA MET A 141 -11.54 -6.20 5.05
C MET A 141 -10.77 -5.11 5.78
N ASN A 142 -9.45 -5.08 5.65
CA ASN A 142 -8.61 -4.11 6.32
C ASN A 142 -7.70 -3.39 5.32
N LEU A 143 -7.44 -2.12 5.59
CA LEU A 143 -6.38 -1.35 4.97
C LEU A 143 -5.43 -0.86 6.06
N THR A 144 -4.18 -1.31 6.01
CA THR A 144 -3.12 -0.78 6.86
C THR A 144 -2.12 -0.05 6.00
N PHE A 145 -1.78 1.18 6.35
CA PHE A 145 -0.85 1.97 5.55
C PHE A 145 0.18 2.72 6.40
N SER A 146 1.35 2.90 5.82
CA SER A 146 2.34 3.87 6.30
C SER A 146 2.18 5.19 5.54
N SER A 147 2.50 6.33 6.15
CA SER A 147 2.39 7.62 5.46
C SER A 147 3.52 8.57 5.83
N ARG A 148 4.09 9.24 4.82
CA ARG A 148 5.14 10.24 4.94
C ARG A 148 4.98 11.34 3.88
N ILE A 149 5.59 12.50 4.13
CA ILE A 149 5.61 13.64 3.18
C ILE A 149 6.98 13.85 2.53
N THR A 150 7.97 13.06 2.94
CA THR A 150 9.34 13.16 2.41
C THR A 150 9.68 11.94 1.57
N ARG A 151 10.58 12.10 0.60
CA ARG A 151 11.02 11.03 -0.31
C ARG A 151 9.85 10.38 -1.07
N CYS A 152 8.81 11.14 -1.36
CA CYS A 152 7.79 10.71 -2.28
C CYS A 152 8.31 10.78 -3.72
N PRO A 153 7.83 9.92 -4.64
CA PRO A 153 8.18 10.03 -6.05
C PRO A 153 7.93 11.44 -6.57
N ALA A 154 8.88 11.99 -7.34
CA ALA A 154 8.65 13.23 -8.06
C ALA A 154 7.55 13.04 -9.12
N GLN A 155 6.90 14.14 -9.46
CA GLN A 155 5.96 14.19 -10.60
C GLN A 155 6.70 14.00 -11.90
#